data_aae5b49074e63aa4013d30adcdc6c95d
#
_entry.id   aae5b49074e63aa4013d30adcdc6c95d
#
_cell.length_a   1.000
_cell.length_b   1.000
_cell.length_c   1.000
_cell.angle_alpha   90.00
_cell.angle_beta   90.00
_cell.angle_gamma   90.00
#
_symmetry.space_group_name_H-M   'P 1'
#
loop_
_entity.id
_entity.type
_entity.pdbx_description
1 polymer ?
#
loop_
_entity_poly.entity_id
_entity_poly.type
_entity_poly.pdbx_seq_one_letter_code
_entity_poly.pdbx_strand_id
1 'polypeptide(L)'
;ALDTIAETAREALTQTRRLVGVLRDDSGEALALSPAENLDSIPELIERTQPVLDVALSVEGDPDSHPPLERGAEFAIYRVVQESLTNVIKHAGPQSHALVTIIHRPSGVRVEIVDDGAGAPEGASSSGGVDGGGHGLVGMRERIGAWGGTVEAGNRAAGGFRVFASVPVTAAGGKEPSTEVGEHRHS
;
A
#
# COMPACT_ATOMS: atom_id res chain seq x y z
N ALA A 1 37.53 -21.58 8.43
CA ALA A 1 37.40 -20.65 7.27
C ALA A 1 36.31 -21.10 6.27
N LEU A 2 36.27 -22.39 5.87
CA LEU A 2 35.23 -22.89 4.95
C LEU A 2 33.85 -23.00 5.61
N ASP A 3 33.79 -23.33 6.90
CA ASP A 3 32.54 -23.44 7.64
C ASP A 3 31.86 -22.07 7.82
N THR A 4 32.64 -21.02 8.06
CA THR A 4 32.17 -19.64 8.20
C THR A 4 31.57 -19.13 6.89
N ILE A 5 32.19 -19.46 5.75
CA ILE A 5 31.68 -19.10 4.42
C ILE A 5 30.38 -19.84 4.12
N ALA A 6 30.29 -21.12 4.48
CA ALA A 6 29.09 -21.93 4.29
C ALA A 6 27.93 -21.46 5.19
N GLU A 7 28.23 -20.98 6.37
CA GLU A 7 27.26 -20.45 7.34
C GLU A 7 26.72 -19.10 6.86
N THR A 8 27.59 -18.17 6.46
CA THR A 8 27.21 -16.88 5.86
C THR A 8 26.40 -17.07 4.57
N ALA A 9 26.75 -18.04 3.74
CA ALA A 9 26.02 -18.35 2.52
C ALA A 9 24.63 -18.94 2.80
N ARG A 10 24.49 -19.77 3.85
CA ARG A 10 23.16 -20.29 4.27
C ARG A 10 22.28 -19.21 4.88
N GLU A 11 22.84 -18.31 5.69
CA GLU A 11 22.14 -17.16 6.21
C GLU A 11 21.69 -16.23 5.09
N ALA A 12 22.56 -15.90 4.14
CA ALA A 12 22.21 -15.09 2.98
C ALA A 12 21.14 -15.76 2.10
N LEU A 13 21.20 -17.08 1.89
CA LEU A 13 20.18 -17.85 1.18
C LEU A 13 18.85 -17.90 1.94
N THR A 14 18.89 -17.98 3.26
CA THR A 14 17.69 -17.99 4.10
C THR A 14 17.03 -16.60 4.11
N GLN A 15 17.83 -15.55 4.20
CA GLN A 15 17.39 -14.17 4.08
C GLN A 15 16.81 -13.87 2.69
N THR A 16 17.49 -14.34 1.63
CA THR A 16 17.00 -14.22 0.25
C THR A 16 15.69 -15.00 0.04
N ARG A 17 15.53 -16.19 0.61
CA ARG A 17 14.30 -16.97 0.54
C ARG A 17 13.16 -16.31 1.33
N ARG A 18 13.43 -15.65 2.46
CA ARG A 18 12.43 -14.86 3.20
C ARG A 18 12.01 -13.63 2.41
N LEU A 19 12.97 -12.92 1.78
CA LEU A 19 12.70 -11.80 0.88
C LEU A 19 11.89 -12.24 -0.34
N VAL A 20 12.23 -13.38 -0.96
CA VAL A 20 11.47 -13.95 -2.08
C VAL A 20 10.08 -14.42 -1.66
N GLY A 21 9.88 -14.89 -0.42
CA GLY A 21 8.56 -15.23 0.12
C GLY A 21 7.65 -14.01 0.28
N VAL A 22 8.20 -12.86 0.68
CA VAL A 22 7.50 -11.57 0.72
C VAL A 22 7.28 -11.01 -0.71
N LEU A 23 8.16 -11.35 -1.65
CA LEU A 23 8.18 -10.83 -3.03
C LEU A 23 7.45 -11.72 -4.06
N ARG A 24 7.00 -12.93 -3.67
CA ARG A 24 6.52 -13.92 -4.64
C ARG A 24 5.10 -13.71 -5.17
N ASP A 25 4.44 -12.64 -4.77
CA ASP A 25 3.11 -12.26 -5.26
C ASP A 25 3.12 -11.31 -6.47
N ASP A 26 4.30 -11.04 -7.06
CA ASP A 26 4.43 -10.14 -8.22
C ASP A 26 4.19 -10.81 -9.59
N SER A 27 3.86 -12.10 -9.62
CA SER A 27 3.43 -12.75 -10.87
C SER A 27 1.93 -12.50 -11.06
N GLY A 28 1.61 -11.67 -12.05
CA GLY A 28 0.29 -11.27 -12.53
C GLY A 28 -0.72 -12.39 -12.78
N GLU A 29 -0.95 -13.23 -11.80
CA GLU A 29 -2.05 -14.20 -11.79
C GLU A 29 -3.30 -13.53 -11.25
N ALA A 30 -4.31 -13.55 -12.09
CA ALA A 30 -5.63 -13.03 -11.86
C ALA A 30 -6.15 -13.32 -10.44
N LEU A 31 -6.26 -12.27 -9.64
CA LEU A 31 -7.22 -11.98 -8.57
C LEU A 31 -8.10 -13.17 -8.08
N ALA A 32 -7.50 -14.19 -7.52
CA ALA A 32 -8.14 -14.90 -6.45
C ALA A 32 -7.87 -14.07 -5.19
N LEU A 33 -8.80 -13.17 -4.83
CA LEU A 33 -8.79 -12.44 -3.57
C LEU A 33 -8.61 -13.47 -2.47
N SER A 34 -7.42 -13.53 -1.87
CA SER A 34 -7.24 -14.35 -0.68
C SER A 34 -8.20 -13.80 0.38
N PRO A 35 -9.07 -14.63 0.98
CA PRO A 35 -10.04 -14.17 1.96
C PRO A 35 -9.42 -13.47 3.17
N ALA A 36 -8.11 -13.58 3.34
CA ALA A 36 -7.33 -13.08 4.45
C ALA A 36 -6.63 -11.73 4.20
N GLU A 37 -6.65 -11.19 2.98
CA GLU A 37 -5.93 -9.95 2.65
C GLU A 37 -6.89 -8.75 2.65
N ASN A 38 -7.09 -8.16 3.83
CA ASN A 38 -7.97 -7.02 4.10
C ASN A 38 -7.31 -6.07 5.11
N LEU A 39 -8.01 -5.03 5.55
CA LEU A 39 -7.50 -4.08 6.56
C LEU A 39 -7.14 -4.76 7.87
N ASP A 40 -7.94 -5.73 8.33
CA ASP A 40 -7.72 -6.44 9.60
C ASP A 40 -6.48 -7.34 9.57
N SER A 41 -5.96 -7.63 8.38
CA SER A 41 -4.75 -8.45 8.18
C SER A 41 -3.46 -7.63 8.17
N ILE A 42 -3.54 -6.29 8.22
CA ILE A 42 -2.35 -5.42 8.22
C ILE A 42 -1.46 -5.67 9.46
N PRO A 43 -1.98 -5.84 10.69
CA PRO A 43 -1.15 -6.19 11.83
C PRO A 43 -0.33 -7.46 11.62
N GLU A 44 -0.93 -8.53 11.07
CA GLU A 44 -0.24 -9.78 10.75
C GLU A 44 0.84 -9.60 9.67
N LEU A 45 0.58 -8.78 8.66
CA LEU A 45 1.57 -8.40 7.65
C LEU A 45 2.77 -7.72 8.29
N ILE A 46 2.54 -6.80 9.23
CA ILE A 46 3.59 -6.08 9.96
C ILE A 46 4.40 -7.06 10.80
N GLU A 47 3.76 -7.94 11.57
CA GLU A 47 4.45 -8.97 12.37
C GLU A 47 5.36 -9.85 11.51
N ARG A 48 4.91 -10.24 10.32
CA ARG A 48 5.75 -11.01 9.37
C ARG A 48 6.92 -10.21 8.82
N THR A 49 6.82 -8.89 8.78
CA THR A 49 7.84 -7.99 8.27
C THR A 49 8.89 -7.63 9.34
N GLN A 50 8.51 -7.58 10.62
CA GLN A 50 9.37 -7.16 11.73
C GLN A 50 10.74 -7.87 11.84
N PRO A 51 10.93 -9.17 11.48
CA PRO A 51 12.25 -9.79 11.48
C PRO A 51 13.27 -9.15 10.52
N VAL A 52 12.81 -8.32 9.57
CA VAL A 52 13.64 -7.71 8.52
C VAL A 52 13.62 -6.18 8.60
N LEU A 53 12.51 -5.60 9.04
CA LEU A 53 12.26 -4.16 9.12
C LEU A 53 11.52 -3.84 10.43
N ASP A 54 12.01 -2.86 11.19
CA ASP A 54 11.29 -2.34 12.35
C ASP A 54 10.09 -1.51 11.87
N VAL A 55 8.88 -1.98 12.17
CA VAL A 55 7.63 -1.35 11.72
C VAL A 55 6.72 -1.09 12.90
N ALA A 56 6.34 0.17 13.09
CA ALA A 56 5.28 0.56 14.02
C ALA A 56 3.93 0.67 13.29
N LEU A 57 2.85 0.32 13.98
CA LEU A 57 1.47 0.50 13.52
C LEU A 57 0.75 1.49 14.42
N SER A 58 0.08 2.47 13.81
CA SER A 58 -0.86 3.37 14.45
C SER A 58 -2.23 3.26 13.78
N VAL A 59 -3.29 3.19 14.57
CA VAL A 59 -4.68 3.24 14.07
C VAL A 59 -5.35 4.44 14.69
N GLU A 60 -5.87 5.32 13.86
CA GLU A 60 -6.53 6.56 14.25
C GLU A 60 -8.00 6.57 13.81
N GLY A 61 -8.85 7.16 14.63
CA GLY A 61 -10.29 7.27 14.38
C GLY A 61 -11.03 6.00 14.79
N ASP A 62 -12.31 5.97 14.47
CA ASP A 62 -13.21 4.87 14.80
C ASP A 62 -13.52 4.08 13.51
N PRO A 63 -13.21 2.77 13.45
CA PRO A 63 -13.60 1.92 12.31
C PRO A 63 -15.10 1.96 11.98
N ASP A 64 -15.94 2.16 12.99
CA ASP A 64 -17.39 2.26 12.82
C ASP A 64 -17.87 3.64 12.37
N SER A 65 -16.95 4.60 12.20
CA SER A 65 -17.28 5.97 11.76
C SER A 65 -17.70 6.08 10.30
N HIS A 66 -17.57 5.01 9.51
CA HIS A 66 -17.94 4.94 8.10
C HIS A 66 -18.58 3.58 7.76
N PRO A 67 -19.35 3.49 6.68
CA PRO A 67 -19.80 2.21 6.15
C PRO A 67 -18.61 1.28 5.83
N PRO A 68 -18.78 -0.05 5.92
CA PRO A 68 -17.73 -0.98 5.51
C PRO A 68 -17.25 -0.70 4.10
N LEU A 69 -15.95 -0.76 3.88
CA LEU A 69 -15.38 -0.73 2.54
C LEU A 69 -15.75 -2.01 1.77
N GLU A 70 -15.81 -1.90 0.47
CA GLU A 70 -15.87 -3.09 -0.38
C GLU A 70 -14.59 -3.92 -0.23
N ARG A 71 -14.71 -5.25 -0.25
CA ARG A 71 -13.56 -6.16 -0.08
C ARG A 71 -12.41 -5.86 -1.03
N GLY A 72 -12.72 -5.47 -2.27
CA GLY A 72 -11.69 -5.10 -3.24
C GLY A 72 -10.95 -3.81 -2.88
N ALA A 73 -11.64 -2.86 -2.23
CA ALA A 73 -11.03 -1.63 -1.73
C ALA A 73 -10.10 -1.91 -0.53
N GLU A 74 -10.54 -2.76 0.41
CA GLU A 74 -9.69 -3.21 1.52
C GLU A 74 -8.45 -3.94 1.03
N PHE A 75 -8.62 -4.86 0.05
CA PHE A 75 -7.51 -5.55 -0.60
C PHE A 75 -6.55 -4.57 -1.28
N ALA A 76 -7.06 -3.55 -1.97
CA ALA A 76 -6.23 -2.53 -2.60
C ALA A 76 -5.38 -1.76 -1.57
N ILE A 77 -5.96 -1.42 -0.41
CA ILE A 77 -5.24 -0.77 0.71
C ILE A 77 -4.17 -1.73 1.28
N TYR A 78 -4.52 -2.98 1.54
CA TYR A 78 -3.58 -4.00 2.02
C TYR A 78 -2.36 -4.11 1.09
N ARG A 79 -2.58 -4.16 -0.24
CA ARG A 79 -1.50 -4.22 -1.24
C ARG A 79 -0.65 -2.96 -1.26
N VAL A 80 -1.22 -1.78 -1.02
CA VAL A 80 -0.43 -0.54 -0.87
C VAL A 80 0.52 -0.65 0.32
N VAL A 81 0.05 -1.12 1.46
CA VAL A 81 0.91 -1.31 2.65
C VAL A 81 2.00 -2.33 2.36
N GLN A 82 1.65 -3.49 1.80
CA GLN A 82 2.59 -4.56 1.47
C GLN A 82 3.69 -4.08 0.51
N GLU A 83 3.32 -3.43 -0.59
CA GLU A 83 4.26 -2.91 -1.57
C GLU A 83 5.14 -1.79 -0.98
N SER A 84 4.55 -0.92 -0.14
CA SER A 84 5.31 0.15 0.53
C SER A 84 6.35 -0.41 1.49
N LEU A 85 6.00 -1.40 2.33
CA LEU A 85 6.96 -2.05 3.22
C LEU A 85 8.05 -2.81 2.43
N THR A 86 7.68 -3.43 1.32
CA THR A 86 8.64 -4.06 0.40
C THR A 86 9.63 -3.03 -0.17
N ASN A 87 9.13 -1.85 -0.54
CA ASN A 87 9.97 -0.76 -1.04
C ASN A 87 10.91 -0.21 0.03
N VAL A 88 10.45 -0.09 1.28
CA VAL A 88 11.33 0.28 2.41
C VAL A 88 12.46 -0.75 2.57
N ILE A 89 12.15 -2.04 2.60
CA ILE A 89 13.16 -3.11 2.70
C ILE A 89 14.19 -3.04 1.56
N LYS A 90 13.75 -2.74 0.34
CA LYS A 90 14.62 -2.69 -0.84
C LYS A 90 15.47 -1.43 -0.91
N HIS A 91 14.96 -0.29 -0.44
CA HIS A 91 15.48 1.01 -0.84
C HIS A 91 15.86 1.94 0.33
N ALA A 92 15.29 1.75 1.52
CA ALA A 92 15.52 2.67 2.62
C ALA A 92 16.89 2.51 3.30
N GLY A 93 17.51 1.35 3.14
CA GLY A 93 18.82 1.03 3.71
C GLY A 93 18.73 0.23 5.03
N PRO A 94 19.89 -0.26 5.50
CA PRO A 94 19.94 -1.00 6.75
C PRO A 94 19.59 -0.08 7.94
N GLN A 95 18.89 -0.63 8.93
CA GLN A 95 18.46 0.08 10.14
C GLN A 95 17.39 1.17 9.92
N SER A 96 16.70 1.15 8.79
CA SER A 96 15.53 2.03 8.59
C SER A 96 14.33 1.54 9.39
N HIS A 97 13.50 2.48 9.81
CA HIS A 97 12.25 2.24 10.52
C HIS A 97 11.10 2.68 9.63
N ALA A 98 9.96 2.03 9.76
CA ALA A 98 8.73 2.42 9.09
C ALA A 98 7.60 2.63 10.09
N LEU A 99 6.73 3.59 9.79
CA LEU A 99 5.47 3.80 10.49
C LEU A 99 4.32 3.61 9.49
N VAL A 100 3.42 2.72 9.80
CA VAL A 100 2.15 2.55 9.10
C VAL A 100 1.06 3.18 9.95
N THR A 101 0.31 4.13 9.39
CA THR A 101 -0.84 4.75 10.05
C THR A 101 -2.10 4.48 9.24
N ILE A 102 -3.10 3.87 9.87
CA ILE A 102 -4.44 3.68 9.30
C ILE A 102 -5.35 4.71 9.94
N ILE A 103 -6.08 5.48 9.13
CA ILE A 103 -6.90 6.59 9.60
C ILE A 103 -8.33 6.38 9.11
N HIS A 104 -9.23 6.09 10.05
CA HIS A 104 -10.67 5.98 9.79
C HIS A 104 -11.34 7.36 9.87
N ARG A 105 -12.15 7.69 8.86
CA ARG A 105 -12.91 8.95 8.77
C ARG A 105 -14.32 8.65 8.24
N PRO A 106 -15.32 9.46 8.55
CA PRO A 106 -16.65 9.29 7.96
C PRO A 106 -16.68 9.28 6.44
N SER A 107 -15.67 9.89 5.79
CA SER A 107 -15.53 9.95 4.33
C SER A 107 -14.78 8.76 3.73
N GLY A 108 -14.23 7.84 4.54
CA GLY A 108 -13.46 6.68 4.07
C GLY A 108 -12.21 6.40 4.90
N VAL A 109 -11.35 5.57 4.35
CA VAL A 109 -10.11 5.14 4.99
C VAL A 109 -8.91 5.75 4.28
N ARG A 110 -7.93 6.16 5.07
CA ARG A 110 -6.61 6.61 4.61
C ARG A 110 -5.55 5.73 5.21
N VAL A 111 -4.48 5.52 4.46
CA VAL A 111 -3.29 4.85 4.97
C VAL A 111 -2.06 5.69 4.62
N GLU A 112 -1.17 5.83 5.58
CA GLU A 112 0.10 6.50 5.41
C GLU A 112 1.23 5.59 5.84
N ILE A 113 2.22 5.42 4.98
CA ILE A 113 3.44 4.68 5.27
C ILE A 113 4.61 5.64 5.12
N VAL A 114 5.38 5.78 6.19
CA VAL A 114 6.53 6.67 6.26
C VAL A 114 7.73 5.89 6.71
N ASP A 115 8.86 6.07 6.03
CA ASP A 115 10.15 5.59 6.50
C ASP A 115 11.13 6.74 6.81
N ASP A 116 12.20 6.42 7.52
CA ASP A 116 13.31 7.32 7.86
C ASP A 116 14.59 7.03 7.05
N GLY A 117 14.46 6.26 5.96
CA GLY A 117 15.58 5.88 5.10
C GLY A 117 16.17 7.01 4.27
N ALA A 118 17.02 6.65 3.31
CA ALA A 118 17.69 7.59 2.43
C ALA A 118 16.75 8.33 1.45
N GLY A 119 15.50 7.87 1.31
CA GLY A 119 14.56 8.37 0.31
C GLY A 119 14.87 7.87 -1.10
N ALA A 120 14.05 8.26 -2.06
CA ALA A 120 14.29 7.95 -3.47
C ALA A 120 15.28 8.94 -4.09
N PRO A 121 16.13 8.53 -5.06
CA PRO A 121 16.99 9.44 -5.81
C PRO A 121 16.21 10.61 -6.43
N GLU A 122 16.82 11.78 -6.49
CA GLU A 122 16.19 12.94 -7.13
C GLU A 122 15.83 12.61 -8.59
N GLY A 123 14.56 12.82 -8.95
CA GLY A 123 14.02 12.49 -10.26
C GLY A 123 13.25 11.17 -10.35
N ALA A 124 13.33 10.29 -9.35
CA ALA A 124 12.59 9.02 -9.34
C ALA A 124 11.08 9.20 -9.01
N SER A 125 10.68 10.36 -8.50
CA SER A 125 9.34 10.58 -7.93
C SER A 125 8.26 10.97 -8.94
N SER A 126 8.58 11.38 -10.16
CA SER A 126 7.60 12.04 -11.05
C SER A 126 7.50 11.53 -12.48
N SER A 127 8.40 10.69 -12.94
CA SER A 127 8.33 10.18 -14.32
C SER A 127 8.59 8.67 -14.31
N GLY A 128 7.71 7.91 -14.93
CA GLY A 128 7.86 6.48 -15.17
C GLY A 128 9.17 6.12 -15.87
N GLY A 129 10.28 6.27 -15.16
CA GLY A 129 11.62 5.87 -15.59
C GLY A 129 11.70 4.35 -15.65
N VAL A 130 12.25 3.84 -16.73
CA VAL A 130 12.25 2.45 -17.20
C VAL A 130 13.17 1.51 -16.39
N ASP A 131 13.67 1.92 -15.22
CA ASP A 131 14.53 1.08 -14.38
C ASP A 131 13.90 0.79 -13.01
N GLY A 132 13.23 -0.33 -12.95
CA GLY A 132 12.97 -1.16 -11.74
C GLY A 132 12.05 -0.63 -10.64
N GLY A 133 11.83 0.68 -10.48
CA GLY A 133 11.09 1.25 -9.34
C GLY A 133 9.71 1.85 -9.67
N GLY A 134 9.41 2.08 -10.94
CA GLY A 134 8.19 2.79 -11.35
C GLY A 134 6.90 1.97 -11.35
N HIS A 135 7.00 0.66 -11.50
CA HIS A 135 5.82 -0.20 -11.66
C HIS A 135 4.98 -0.33 -10.38
N GLY A 136 5.63 -0.37 -9.20
CA GLY A 136 4.94 -0.47 -7.92
C GLY A 136 4.00 0.71 -7.65
N LEU A 137 4.48 1.94 -7.83
CA LEU A 137 3.67 3.16 -7.63
C LEU A 137 2.56 3.30 -8.67
N VAL A 138 2.81 2.94 -9.93
CA VAL A 138 1.79 2.93 -10.99
C VAL A 138 0.69 1.92 -10.62
N GLY A 139 1.06 0.69 -10.29
CA GLY A 139 0.11 -0.34 -9.89
C GLY A 139 -0.69 0.03 -8.62
N MET A 140 -0.08 0.73 -7.64
CA MET A 140 -0.82 1.25 -6.49
C MET A 140 -1.87 2.28 -6.91
N ARG A 141 -1.51 3.25 -7.78
CA ARG A 141 -2.43 4.28 -8.28
C ARG A 141 -3.59 3.68 -9.04
N GLU A 142 -3.33 2.71 -9.91
CA GLU A 142 -4.37 2.00 -10.67
C GLU A 142 -5.32 1.25 -9.76
N ARG A 143 -4.79 0.46 -8.81
CA ARG A 143 -5.60 -0.32 -7.87
C ARG A 143 -6.48 0.57 -6.98
N ILE A 144 -5.91 1.61 -6.39
CA ILE A 144 -6.65 2.55 -5.53
C ILE A 144 -7.61 3.41 -6.36
N GLY A 145 -7.20 3.83 -7.57
CA GLY A 145 -8.04 4.61 -8.49
C GLY A 145 -9.30 3.85 -8.94
N ALA A 146 -9.25 2.52 -9.07
CA ALA A 146 -10.42 1.69 -9.37
C ALA A 146 -11.54 1.82 -8.31
N TRP A 147 -11.20 2.25 -7.09
CA TRP A 147 -12.13 2.49 -5.98
C TRP A 147 -12.39 3.99 -5.72
N GLY A 148 -12.11 4.85 -6.71
CA GLY A 148 -12.28 6.29 -6.58
C GLY A 148 -11.29 6.96 -5.63
N GLY A 149 -10.24 6.25 -5.23
CA GLY A 149 -9.22 6.71 -4.31
C GLY A 149 -8.02 7.38 -5.00
N THR A 150 -7.08 7.85 -4.20
CA THR A 150 -5.85 8.51 -4.67
C THR A 150 -4.62 7.96 -3.96
N VAL A 151 -3.46 8.00 -4.63
CA VAL A 151 -2.15 7.66 -4.06
C VAL A 151 -1.17 8.79 -4.36
N GLU A 152 -0.53 9.28 -3.30
CA GLU A 152 0.59 10.21 -3.34
C GLU A 152 1.83 9.53 -2.79
N ALA A 153 2.98 9.74 -3.41
CA ALA A 153 4.24 9.20 -2.93
C ALA A 153 5.39 10.14 -3.27
N GLY A 154 6.35 10.26 -2.36
CA GLY A 154 7.50 11.13 -2.56
C GLY A 154 8.44 11.21 -1.35
N ASN A 155 9.60 11.84 -1.58
CA ASN A 155 10.56 12.13 -0.53
C ASN A 155 9.98 13.13 0.48
N ARG A 156 10.35 12.95 1.73
CA ARG A 156 9.99 13.86 2.81
C ARG A 156 11.07 14.92 3.01
N ALA A 157 10.66 16.13 3.37
CA ALA A 157 11.60 17.22 3.68
C ALA A 157 12.51 16.87 4.88
N ALA A 158 12.04 16.03 5.79
CA ALA A 158 12.78 15.57 6.96
C ALA A 158 13.66 14.33 6.70
N GLY A 159 13.76 13.87 5.46
CA GLY A 159 14.38 12.61 5.07
C GLY A 159 13.38 11.44 5.04
N GLY A 160 13.76 10.38 4.32
CA GLY A 160 12.92 9.22 4.09
C GLY A 160 11.88 9.41 2.98
N PHE A 161 11.00 8.44 2.85
CA PHE A 161 9.96 8.41 1.82
C PHE A 161 8.58 8.31 2.47
N ARG A 162 7.55 8.77 1.77
CA ARG A 162 6.16 8.71 2.20
C ARG A 162 5.30 8.16 1.08
N VAL A 163 4.44 7.20 1.41
CA VAL A 163 3.31 6.79 0.59
C VAL A 163 2.03 7.12 1.35
N PHE A 164 1.10 7.78 0.70
CA PHE A 164 -0.21 8.11 1.24
C PHE A 164 -1.26 7.62 0.26
N ALA A 165 -2.24 6.88 0.74
CA ALA A 165 -3.39 6.47 -0.05
C ALA A 165 -4.69 6.80 0.68
N SER A 166 -5.72 7.15 -0.07
CA SER A 166 -7.06 7.35 0.46
C SER A 166 -8.09 6.64 -0.41
N VAL A 167 -9.04 5.98 0.22
CA VAL A 167 -10.18 5.33 -0.45
C VAL A 167 -11.46 5.89 0.18
N PRO A 168 -12.31 6.56 -0.61
CA PRO A 168 -13.58 7.05 -0.13
C PRO A 168 -14.55 5.89 0.09
N VAL A 169 -15.44 6.02 1.08
CA VAL A 169 -16.64 5.18 1.13
C VAL A 169 -17.64 5.76 0.15
N THR A 170 -18.09 4.94 -0.78
CA THR A 170 -19.23 5.29 -1.63
C THR A 170 -20.49 5.09 -0.79
N ALA A 171 -21.23 6.16 -0.53
CA ALA A 171 -22.56 6.01 0.05
C ALA A 171 -23.36 5.07 -0.85
N ALA A 172 -23.74 3.91 -0.35
CA ALA A 172 -24.51 2.93 -1.10
C ALA A 172 -25.75 3.63 -1.68
N GLY A 173 -25.79 3.77 -3.02
CA GLY A 173 -27.03 4.05 -3.75
C GLY A 173 -27.52 5.48 -3.81
N GLY A 174 -26.71 6.42 -4.20
CA GLY A 174 -27.19 7.67 -4.80
C GLY A 174 -27.44 7.48 -6.30
N LYS A 175 -28.53 6.79 -6.67
CA LYS A 175 -29.10 6.88 -8.02
C LYS A 175 -29.50 8.33 -8.22
N GLU A 176 -28.78 9.07 -9.06
CA GLU A 176 -29.20 10.41 -9.44
C GLU A 176 -30.64 10.37 -9.96
N PRO A 177 -31.54 11.24 -9.46
CA PRO A 177 -32.86 11.35 -10.04
C PRO A 177 -32.70 11.90 -11.46
N SER A 178 -33.00 11.07 -12.45
CA SER A 178 -33.15 11.48 -13.84
C SER A 178 -34.14 12.63 -13.86
N THR A 179 -33.67 13.84 -14.16
CA THR A 179 -34.51 15.01 -14.41
C THR A 179 -35.23 14.74 -15.73
N GLU A 180 -36.46 14.22 -15.64
CA GLU A 180 -37.40 14.23 -16.75
C GLU A 180 -37.75 15.69 -17.07
N VAL A 181 -37.16 16.17 -18.15
CA VAL A 181 -37.58 17.44 -18.78
C VAL A 181 -38.93 17.18 -19.41
N GLY A 182 -39.98 17.56 -18.70
CA GLY A 182 -41.34 17.58 -19.22
C GLY A 182 -41.47 18.60 -20.37
N GLU A 183 -41.60 18.09 -21.57
CA GLU A 183 -41.96 18.84 -22.77
C GLU A 183 -43.43 19.22 -22.73
N HIS A 184 -43.72 20.45 -22.27
CA HIS A 184 -45.07 21.02 -22.43
C HIS A 184 -45.22 21.53 -23.85
N ARG A 185 -45.88 20.72 -24.68
CA ARG A 185 -46.51 21.22 -25.93
C ARG A 185 -47.78 21.99 -25.59
N HIS A 186 -47.78 23.26 -25.97
CA HIS A 186 -48.98 24.06 -26.10
C HIS A 186 -49.51 23.97 -27.54
N SER A 187 -50.78 23.58 -27.68
CA SER A 187 -51.61 23.84 -28.83
C SER A 187 -52.33 25.17 -28.64
#